data_60c9fa6412f8635f1ba57c8c0004264c
#
_entry.id   60c9fa6412f8635f1ba57c8c0004264c
#
_cell.length_a   1.000
_cell.length_b   1.000
_cell.length_c   1.000
_cell.angle_alpha   90.00
_cell.angle_beta   90.00
_cell.angle_gamma   90.00
#
_symmetry.space_group_name_H-M   'P 1'
#
loop_
_entity.id
_entity.type
_entity.pdbx_description
1 polymer ?
#
loop_
_entity_poly.entity_id
_entity_poly.type
_entity_poly.pdbx_seq_one_letter_code
_entity_poly.pdbx_strand_id
1 'polypeptide(L)'
;MLFRSSTILSREIDVSKFGVIYAGAQKNIGPAGLTIVIIREDLIGKAKENMPVMFDYKIHADNDSMYNTPPTYGWYFAGLIFQRLKDKGGIAAIEKINKVKAAKLYDAIDASDFYSSPIDKNCRSWMNVPFVLADAELDAKFLEEAAKNNLVTLKGHRSVGGMRASIYNAMPTEGVDALVKFMAEFEKANA
;
A
#
# COMPACT_ATOMS: atom_id res chain seq x y z
N MET A 1 -18.41 -5.56 -1.21
CA MET A 1 -17.08 -6.02 -1.68
C MET A 1 -16.07 -4.91 -1.46
N LEU A 2 -14.86 -5.24 -1.01
CA LEU A 2 -13.79 -4.27 -0.74
C LEU A 2 -12.48 -4.74 -1.37
N PHE A 3 -11.85 -3.88 -2.20
CA PHE A 3 -10.49 -4.09 -2.71
C PHE A 3 -9.47 -3.30 -1.88
N ARG A 4 -8.44 -3.95 -1.34
CA ARG A 4 -7.56 -3.34 -0.34
C ARG A 4 -6.07 -3.67 -0.48
N SER A 5 -5.56 -3.96 -1.67
CA SER A 5 -4.15 -4.38 -1.84
C SER A 5 -3.13 -3.44 -1.20
N SER A 6 -3.29 -2.12 -1.30
CA SER A 6 -2.34 -1.17 -0.72
C SER A 6 -2.53 -0.94 0.79
N THR A 7 -3.71 -1.25 1.35
CA THR A 7 -4.05 -0.90 2.74
C THR A 7 -4.14 -2.12 3.65
N ILE A 8 -4.27 -3.33 3.09
CA ILE A 8 -4.37 -4.56 3.90
C ILE A 8 -3.15 -4.67 4.81
N LEU A 9 -3.37 -5.10 6.06
CA LEU A 9 -2.36 -5.23 7.11
C LEU A 9 -1.69 -3.91 7.53
N SER A 10 -2.12 -2.75 7.05
CA SER A 10 -1.53 -1.46 7.44
C SER A 10 -2.21 -0.83 8.66
N ARG A 11 -3.44 -1.18 8.90
CA ARG A 11 -4.28 -0.75 10.03
C ARG A 11 -5.42 -1.73 10.23
N GLU A 12 -6.12 -1.61 11.35
CA GLU A 12 -7.29 -2.42 11.64
C GLU A 12 -8.43 -2.17 10.63
N ILE A 13 -9.12 -3.23 10.25
CA ILE A 13 -10.30 -3.21 9.38
C ILE A 13 -11.37 -4.04 10.05
N ASP A 14 -12.53 -3.46 10.24
CA ASP A 14 -13.71 -4.20 10.70
C ASP A 14 -14.23 -5.07 9.53
N VAL A 15 -13.80 -6.32 9.51
CA VAL A 15 -14.15 -7.27 8.46
C VAL A 15 -15.64 -7.59 8.41
N SER A 16 -16.37 -7.42 9.54
CA SER A 16 -17.79 -7.70 9.62
C SER A 16 -18.65 -6.81 8.72
N LYS A 17 -18.14 -5.63 8.37
CA LYS A 17 -18.80 -4.68 7.46
C LYS A 17 -18.78 -5.09 5.98
N PHE A 18 -18.08 -6.17 5.63
CA PHE A 18 -17.87 -6.55 4.24
C PHE A 18 -18.27 -8.01 4.01
N GLY A 19 -18.96 -8.28 2.89
CA GLY A 19 -19.21 -9.65 2.46
C GLY A 19 -17.96 -10.30 1.86
N VAL A 20 -17.16 -9.51 1.13
CA VAL A 20 -15.90 -9.96 0.52
C VAL A 20 -14.86 -8.85 0.60
N ILE A 21 -13.65 -9.19 1.05
CA ILE A 21 -12.45 -8.36 0.96
C ILE A 21 -11.43 -9.13 0.13
N TYR A 22 -10.77 -8.48 -0.84
CA TYR A 22 -9.68 -9.11 -1.57
C TYR A 22 -8.51 -8.17 -1.74
N ALA A 23 -7.30 -8.74 -1.77
CA ALA A 23 -6.07 -7.98 -1.89
C ALA A 23 -4.97 -8.81 -2.54
N GLY A 24 -4.29 -8.24 -3.53
CA GLY A 24 -3.04 -8.81 -4.04
C GLY A 24 -1.90 -8.64 -3.02
N ALA A 25 -1.04 -9.64 -2.93
CA ALA A 25 0.02 -9.71 -1.93
C ALA A 25 1.16 -8.70 -2.15
N GLN A 26 1.37 -8.22 -3.38
CA GLN A 26 2.56 -7.48 -3.83
C GLN A 26 2.81 -6.12 -3.15
N LYS A 27 2.09 -5.80 -2.11
CA LYS A 27 2.24 -4.56 -1.32
C LYS A 27 2.73 -4.87 0.10
N ASN A 28 1.83 -5.13 1.03
CA ASN A 28 2.16 -5.35 2.43
C ASN A 28 2.32 -6.84 2.83
N ILE A 29 1.96 -7.77 1.94
CA ILE A 29 1.92 -9.20 2.27
C ILE A 29 3.15 -9.94 1.75
N GLY A 30 3.59 -9.65 0.51
CA GLY A 30 4.71 -10.40 -0.08
C GLY A 30 4.89 -10.14 -1.57
N PRO A 31 5.44 -11.09 -2.34
CA PRO A 31 5.61 -10.95 -3.78
C PRO A 31 4.28 -11.01 -4.53
N ALA A 32 4.30 -10.58 -5.80
CA ALA A 32 3.17 -10.74 -6.72
C ALA A 32 2.87 -12.23 -6.98
N GLY A 33 1.65 -12.52 -7.42
CA GLY A 33 1.21 -13.89 -7.78
C GLY A 33 0.33 -14.56 -6.72
N LEU A 34 0.13 -13.92 -5.56
CA LEU A 34 -0.79 -14.38 -4.53
C LEU A 34 -1.90 -13.33 -4.32
N THR A 35 -3.13 -13.79 -4.16
CA THR A 35 -4.27 -12.95 -3.78
C THR A 35 -4.91 -13.52 -2.52
N ILE A 36 -5.10 -12.67 -1.52
CA ILE A 36 -5.86 -13.02 -0.31
C ILE A 36 -7.32 -12.64 -0.51
N VAL A 37 -8.22 -13.57 -0.20
CA VAL A 37 -9.66 -13.33 -0.19
C VAL A 37 -10.19 -13.67 1.20
N ILE A 38 -10.92 -12.73 1.79
CA ILE A 38 -11.69 -12.92 3.02
C ILE A 38 -13.16 -12.82 2.62
N ILE A 39 -13.88 -13.90 2.76
CA ILE A 39 -15.28 -13.99 2.34
C ILE A 39 -16.15 -14.44 3.51
N ARG A 40 -17.30 -13.83 3.64
CA ARG A 40 -18.31 -14.23 4.62
C ARG A 40 -18.93 -15.58 4.21
N GLU A 41 -19.07 -16.49 5.14
CA GLU A 41 -19.44 -17.89 4.90
C GLU A 41 -20.77 -18.04 4.14
N ASP A 42 -21.77 -17.21 4.45
CA ASP A 42 -23.08 -17.23 3.78
C ASP A 42 -23.06 -16.86 2.30
N LEU A 43 -21.92 -16.36 1.79
CA LEU A 43 -21.71 -16.03 0.38
C LEU A 43 -20.99 -17.15 -0.39
N ILE A 44 -20.46 -18.17 0.29
CA ILE A 44 -19.83 -19.33 -0.34
C ILE A 44 -20.90 -20.23 -0.97
N GLY A 45 -20.62 -20.82 -2.12
CA GLY A 45 -21.54 -21.71 -2.82
C GLY A 45 -22.68 -21.02 -3.59
N LYS A 46 -22.54 -19.71 -3.85
CA LYS A 46 -23.49 -18.93 -4.64
C LYS A 46 -22.96 -18.57 -6.05
N ALA A 47 -22.03 -19.36 -6.56
CA ALA A 47 -21.55 -19.21 -7.92
C ALA A 47 -22.69 -19.47 -8.93
N LYS A 48 -22.67 -18.78 -10.06
CA LYS A 48 -23.63 -19.02 -11.14
C LYS A 48 -23.36 -20.38 -11.79
N GLU A 49 -24.40 -21.00 -12.33
CA GLU A 49 -24.26 -22.18 -13.19
C GLU A 49 -23.29 -21.87 -14.34
N ASN A 50 -22.52 -22.85 -14.74
CA ASN A 50 -21.50 -22.78 -15.80
C ASN A 50 -20.34 -21.78 -15.53
N MET A 51 -20.13 -21.34 -14.28
CA MET A 51 -18.95 -20.58 -13.91
C MET A 51 -17.70 -21.46 -14.01
N PRO A 52 -16.58 -20.96 -14.55
CA PRO A 52 -15.32 -21.68 -14.46
C PRO A 52 -14.98 -22.02 -13.00
N VAL A 53 -14.54 -23.24 -12.74
CA VAL A 53 -14.34 -23.79 -11.38
C VAL A 53 -13.48 -22.90 -10.49
N MET A 54 -12.46 -22.25 -11.06
CA MET A 54 -11.55 -21.35 -10.31
C MET A 54 -12.19 -20.05 -9.85
N PHE A 55 -13.39 -19.71 -10.32
CA PHE A 55 -14.14 -18.53 -9.88
C PHE A 55 -15.21 -18.87 -8.83
N ASP A 56 -15.34 -20.15 -8.46
CA ASP A 56 -16.20 -20.58 -7.37
C ASP A 56 -15.45 -20.61 -6.05
N TYR A 57 -15.77 -19.72 -5.14
CA TYR A 57 -15.15 -19.69 -3.82
C TYR A 57 -15.40 -20.95 -2.98
N LYS A 58 -16.47 -21.72 -3.29
CA LYS A 58 -16.72 -22.99 -2.61
C LYS A 58 -15.59 -24.01 -2.88
N ILE A 59 -15.14 -24.09 -4.15
CA ILE A 59 -14.04 -24.97 -4.52
C ILE A 59 -12.76 -24.64 -3.74
N HIS A 60 -12.46 -23.34 -3.59
CA HIS A 60 -11.30 -22.92 -2.82
C HIS A 60 -11.46 -23.22 -1.31
N ALA A 61 -12.66 -23.00 -0.75
CA ALA A 61 -12.93 -23.26 0.66
C ALA A 61 -12.86 -24.75 1.00
N ASP A 62 -13.46 -25.61 0.16
CA ASP A 62 -13.51 -27.06 0.37
C ASP A 62 -12.14 -27.74 0.22
N ASN A 63 -11.17 -27.07 -0.39
CA ASN A 63 -9.82 -27.60 -0.67
C ASN A 63 -8.71 -26.79 0.03
N ASP A 64 -9.00 -26.07 1.10
CA ASP A 64 -8.01 -25.27 1.85
C ASP A 64 -7.15 -24.36 0.96
N SER A 65 -7.75 -23.79 -0.07
CA SER A 65 -7.10 -22.97 -1.12
C SER A 65 -6.09 -23.73 -1.99
N MET A 66 -6.07 -25.08 -1.93
CA MET A 66 -5.14 -25.95 -2.66
C MET A 66 -5.82 -26.84 -3.70
N TYR A 67 -6.93 -26.40 -4.27
CA TYR A 67 -7.57 -27.12 -5.38
C TYR A 67 -6.61 -27.36 -6.57
N ASN A 68 -5.71 -26.42 -6.81
CA ASN A 68 -4.55 -26.57 -7.68
C ASN A 68 -3.27 -26.23 -6.90
N THR A 69 -2.11 -26.56 -7.45
CA THR A 69 -0.81 -26.21 -6.86
C THR A 69 -0.73 -24.69 -6.63
N PRO A 70 -0.53 -24.25 -5.38
CA PRO A 70 -0.45 -22.82 -5.07
C PRO A 70 0.87 -22.23 -5.52
N PRO A 71 0.99 -20.88 -5.62
CA PRO A 71 2.27 -20.20 -5.83
C PRO A 71 3.15 -20.34 -4.57
N THR A 72 3.79 -21.49 -4.42
CA THR A 72 4.43 -21.97 -3.18
C THR A 72 5.39 -20.97 -2.56
N TYR A 73 6.28 -20.36 -3.38
CA TYR A 73 7.20 -19.34 -2.89
C TYR A 73 6.46 -18.12 -2.31
N GLY A 74 5.48 -17.60 -3.04
CA GLY A 74 4.69 -16.44 -2.57
C GLY A 74 3.91 -16.75 -1.31
N TRP A 75 3.40 -17.96 -1.19
CA TRP A 75 2.66 -18.43 -0.01
C TRP A 75 3.55 -18.56 1.22
N TYR A 76 4.70 -19.22 1.06
CA TYR A 76 5.70 -19.34 2.11
C TYR A 76 6.17 -17.97 2.60
N PHE A 77 6.49 -17.06 1.67
CA PHE A 77 6.94 -15.71 2.00
C PHE A 77 5.86 -14.91 2.73
N ALA A 78 4.59 -15.01 2.30
CA ALA A 78 3.46 -14.38 3.00
C ALA A 78 3.34 -14.89 4.44
N GLY A 79 3.53 -16.20 4.68
CA GLY A 79 3.56 -16.79 6.02
C GLY A 79 4.62 -16.15 6.92
N LEU A 80 5.84 -15.93 6.40
CA LEU A 80 6.91 -15.26 7.13
C LEU A 80 6.55 -13.80 7.47
N ILE A 81 5.90 -13.08 6.57
CA ILE A 81 5.44 -11.71 6.81
C ILE A 81 4.34 -11.69 7.89
N PHE A 82 3.39 -12.61 7.85
CA PHE A 82 2.36 -12.72 8.88
C PHE A 82 2.96 -13.02 10.25
N GLN A 83 3.93 -13.94 10.31
CA GLN A 83 4.64 -14.24 11.56
C GLN A 83 5.38 -13.00 12.09
N ARG A 84 6.17 -12.34 11.23
CA ARG A 84 6.87 -11.09 11.59
C ARG A 84 5.90 -10.02 12.10
N LEU A 85 4.72 -9.90 11.50
CA LEU A 85 3.71 -8.94 11.93
C LEU A 85 3.20 -9.28 13.34
N LYS A 86 2.93 -10.55 13.61
CA LYS A 86 2.53 -11.04 14.95
C LYS A 86 3.62 -10.75 15.99
N ASP A 87 4.88 -11.06 15.68
CA ASP A 87 6.02 -10.85 16.57
C ASP A 87 6.24 -9.36 16.92
N LYS A 88 5.84 -8.46 16.03
CA LYS A 88 5.89 -7.01 16.24
C LYS A 88 4.68 -6.44 17.01
N GLY A 89 3.79 -7.27 17.49
CA GLY A 89 2.60 -6.83 18.25
C GLY A 89 1.34 -6.67 17.39
N GLY A 90 1.34 -7.26 16.19
CA GLY A 90 0.17 -7.34 15.32
C GLY A 90 -0.16 -6.03 14.57
N ILE A 91 -1.37 -5.98 14.04
CA ILE A 91 -1.84 -4.85 13.22
C ILE A 91 -1.92 -3.56 14.01
N ALA A 92 -2.37 -3.59 15.26
CA ALA A 92 -2.46 -2.40 16.11
C ALA A 92 -1.10 -1.70 16.32
N ALA A 93 -0.01 -2.47 16.46
CA ALA A 93 1.33 -1.91 16.58
C ALA A 93 1.82 -1.29 15.26
N ILE A 94 1.61 -1.97 14.14
CA ILE A 94 1.95 -1.47 12.80
C ILE A 94 1.13 -0.24 12.43
N GLU A 95 -0.15 -0.19 12.80
CA GLU A 95 -1.01 0.97 12.58
C GLU A 95 -0.43 2.24 13.21
N LYS A 96 0.06 2.16 14.45
CA LYS A 96 0.70 3.28 15.14
C LYS A 96 1.92 3.80 14.35
N ILE A 97 2.78 2.89 13.89
CA ILE A 97 3.97 3.23 13.08
C ILE A 97 3.55 3.87 11.76
N ASN A 98 2.61 3.27 11.04
CA ASN A 98 2.14 3.77 9.75
C ASN A 98 1.47 5.15 9.86
N LYS A 99 0.72 5.37 10.94
CA LYS A 99 0.11 6.68 11.22
C LYS A 99 1.17 7.76 11.38
N VAL A 100 2.24 7.49 12.13
CA VAL A 100 3.35 8.43 12.31
C VAL A 100 4.07 8.69 10.97
N LYS A 101 4.39 7.66 10.20
CA LYS A 101 5.02 7.81 8.88
C LYS A 101 4.19 8.68 7.92
N ALA A 102 2.90 8.37 7.83
CA ALA A 102 2.00 9.11 6.95
C ALA A 102 1.84 10.57 7.40
N ALA A 103 1.66 10.80 8.71
CA ALA A 103 1.56 12.15 9.26
C ALA A 103 2.81 12.99 8.94
N LYS A 104 4.02 12.49 9.23
CA LYS A 104 5.27 13.20 8.93
C LYS A 104 5.33 13.70 7.48
N LEU A 105 4.96 12.87 6.52
CA LEU A 105 5.05 13.24 5.11
C LEU A 105 3.93 14.21 4.71
N TYR A 106 2.69 13.95 5.15
CA TYR A 106 1.59 14.87 4.85
C TYR A 106 1.73 16.22 5.55
N ASP A 107 2.25 16.24 6.77
CA ASP A 107 2.49 17.50 7.49
C ASP A 107 3.56 18.35 6.78
N ALA A 108 4.63 17.70 6.26
CA ALA A 108 5.64 18.39 5.46
C ALA A 108 5.06 18.96 4.15
N ILE A 109 4.18 18.21 3.46
CA ILE A 109 3.51 18.67 2.25
C ILE A 109 2.55 19.83 2.56
N ASP A 110 1.75 19.68 3.62
CA ASP A 110 0.72 20.68 3.98
C ASP A 110 1.28 21.99 4.57
N ALA A 111 2.52 21.96 5.07
CA ALA A 111 3.20 23.13 5.62
C ALA A 111 3.98 23.94 4.56
N SER A 112 4.06 23.46 3.33
CA SER A 112 4.82 24.05 2.24
C SER A 112 3.89 24.70 1.21
N ASP A 113 4.28 25.83 0.67
CA ASP A 113 3.66 26.45 -0.52
C ASP A 113 4.25 25.87 -1.83
N PHE A 114 5.35 25.14 -1.73
CA PHE A 114 6.06 24.53 -2.86
C PHE A 114 5.51 23.14 -3.23
N TYR A 115 4.93 22.42 -2.25
CA TYR A 115 4.32 21.10 -2.45
C TYR A 115 2.82 21.13 -2.14
N SER A 116 2.07 20.29 -2.83
CA SER A 116 0.67 20.07 -2.49
C SER A 116 0.23 18.62 -2.74
N SER A 117 -0.77 18.16 -2.00
CA SER A 117 -1.39 16.86 -2.26
C SER A 117 -2.73 17.07 -2.98
N PRO A 118 -2.94 16.41 -4.14
CA PRO A 118 -4.20 16.51 -4.88
C PRO A 118 -5.35 15.74 -4.21
N ILE A 119 -5.10 15.10 -3.06
CA ILE A 119 -6.06 14.21 -2.38
C ILE A 119 -6.68 14.93 -1.19
N ASP A 120 -8.02 14.91 -1.11
CA ASP A 120 -8.77 15.40 0.05
C ASP A 120 -8.24 14.75 1.34
N LYS A 121 -8.08 15.56 2.40
CA LYS A 121 -7.50 15.12 3.68
C LYS A 121 -8.19 13.89 4.27
N ASN A 122 -9.51 13.79 4.10
CA ASN A 122 -10.30 12.65 4.60
C ASN A 122 -10.12 11.37 3.77
N CYS A 123 -9.56 11.47 2.56
CA CYS A 123 -9.35 10.37 1.62
C CYS A 123 -7.89 9.92 1.50
N ARG A 124 -6.97 10.53 2.26
CA ARG A 124 -5.53 10.29 2.17
C ARG A 124 -5.15 8.85 2.53
N SER A 125 -4.38 8.23 1.67
CA SER A 125 -3.77 6.91 1.93
C SER A 125 -2.55 7.06 2.82
N TRP A 126 -2.38 6.15 3.80
CA TRP A 126 -1.15 6.08 4.59
C TRP A 126 -0.03 5.30 3.91
N MET A 127 -0.33 4.62 2.79
CA MET A 127 0.61 3.73 2.09
C MET A 127 1.13 4.33 0.79
N ASN A 128 0.32 5.14 0.13
CA ASN A 128 0.69 5.82 -1.11
C ASN A 128 0.36 7.30 -0.96
N VAL A 129 1.38 8.12 -0.88
CA VAL A 129 1.26 9.57 -0.69
C VAL A 129 1.58 10.27 -2.01
N PRO A 130 0.57 10.67 -2.79
CA PRO A 130 0.78 11.47 -3.99
C PRO A 130 0.96 12.94 -3.60
N PHE A 131 1.89 13.60 -4.28
CA PHE A 131 2.11 15.04 -4.17
C PHE A 131 2.61 15.61 -5.50
N VAL A 132 2.46 16.90 -5.67
CA VAL A 132 2.92 17.66 -6.84
C VAL A 132 3.73 18.86 -6.39
N LEU A 133 4.61 19.32 -7.24
CA LEU A 133 5.33 20.59 -7.08
C LEU A 133 4.44 21.74 -7.59
N ALA A 134 4.62 22.94 -7.05
CA ALA A 134 3.95 24.14 -7.53
C ALA A 134 4.31 24.44 -9.00
N ASP A 135 5.57 24.19 -9.38
CA ASP A 135 6.04 24.26 -10.75
C ASP A 135 6.34 22.85 -11.29
N ALA A 136 5.52 22.38 -12.22
CA ALA A 136 5.67 21.08 -12.84
C ALA A 136 6.92 20.95 -13.74
N GLU A 137 7.54 22.05 -14.16
CA GLU A 137 8.79 22.02 -14.91
C GLU A 137 9.96 21.48 -14.06
N LEU A 138 9.84 21.57 -12.74
CA LEU A 138 10.81 21.04 -11.79
C LEU A 138 10.67 19.53 -11.53
N ASP A 139 9.61 18.87 -11.98
CA ASP A 139 9.36 17.45 -11.74
C ASP A 139 10.53 16.55 -12.14
N ALA A 140 11.10 16.79 -13.33
CA ALA A 140 12.20 15.99 -13.83
C ALA A 140 13.47 16.19 -13.00
N LYS A 141 13.77 17.44 -12.61
CA LYS A 141 14.90 17.79 -11.76
C LYS A 141 14.73 17.18 -10.35
N PHE A 142 13.55 17.26 -9.77
CA PHE A 142 13.24 16.66 -8.48
C PHE A 142 13.54 15.16 -8.49
N LEU A 143 13.05 14.45 -9.51
CA LEU A 143 13.25 12.99 -9.62
C LEU A 143 14.72 12.61 -9.81
N GLU A 144 15.47 13.38 -10.60
CA GLU A 144 16.89 13.16 -10.81
C GLU A 144 17.70 13.39 -9.53
N GLU A 145 17.46 14.50 -8.82
CA GLU A 145 18.16 14.82 -7.57
C GLU A 145 17.76 13.87 -6.44
N ALA A 146 16.49 13.47 -6.36
CA ALA A 146 16.02 12.44 -5.43
C ALA A 146 16.77 11.12 -5.64
N ALA A 147 16.93 10.69 -6.90
CA ALA A 147 17.66 9.46 -7.22
C ALA A 147 19.14 9.53 -6.81
N LYS A 148 19.81 10.68 -6.96
CA LYS A 148 21.18 10.92 -6.47
C LYS A 148 21.29 10.80 -4.93
N ASN A 149 20.19 11.06 -4.22
CA ASN A 149 20.07 10.90 -2.78
C ASN A 149 19.50 9.50 -2.36
N ASN A 150 19.52 8.51 -3.26
CA ASN A 150 18.97 7.17 -3.05
C ASN A 150 17.46 7.12 -2.78
N LEU A 151 16.72 8.18 -3.13
CA LEU A 151 15.27 8.24 -3.06
C LEU A 151 14.70 7.87 -4.43
N VAL A 152 14.45 6.59 -4.65
CA VAL A 152 14.06 6.04 -5.95
C VAL A 152 12.57 5.75 -6.04
N THR A 153 12.06 5.58 -7.27
CA THR A 153 10.65 5.21 -7.56
C THR A 153 9.60 6.22 -7.08
N LEU A 154 9.96 7.49 -6.97
CA LEU A 154 9.05 8.57 -6.56
C LEU A 154 8.13 9.07 -7.66
N LYS A 155 8.40 8.75 -8.94
CA LYS A 155 7.56 9.19 -10.07
C LYS A 155 6.10 8.76 -9.86
N GLY A 156 5.17 9.70 -10.00
CA GLY A 156 3.75 9.48 -9.87
C GLY A 156 3.18 8.54 -10.93
N HIS A 157 1.92 8.15 -10.76
CA HIS A 157 1.24 7.33 -11.76
C HIS A 157 1.02 8.15 -13.03
N ARG A 158 1.25 7.54 -14.21
CA ARG A 158 1.17 8.23 -15.51
C ARG A 158 -0.17 8.93 -15.79
N SER A 159 -1.26 8.52 -15.14
CA SER A 159 -2.58 9.14 -15.28
C SER A 159 -2.80 10.32 -14.32
N VAL A 160 -1.96 10.51 -13.32
CA VAL A 160 -2.08 11.56 -12.30
C VAL A 160 -0.93 12.57 -12.40
N GLY A 161 0.27 12.11 -12.80
CA GLY A 161 1.48 12.94 -12.83
C GLY A 161 2.10 13.11 -11.45
N GLY A 162 2.99 14.10 -11.34
CA GLY A 162 3.68 14.46 -10.11
C GLY A 162 4.49 13.33 -9.49
N MET A 163 4.52 13.30 -8.17
CA MET A 163 5.26 12.33 -7.36
C MET A 163 4.33 11.42 -6.57
N ARG A 164 4.85 10.28 -6.15
CA ARG A 164 4.16 9.35 -5.25
C ARG A 164 5.15 8.61 -4.36
N ALA A 165 5.13 8.88 -3.08
CA ALA A 165 5.86 8.08 -2.11
C ALA A 165 5.06 6.83 -1.73
N SER A 166 5.67 5.65 -1.89
CA SER A 166 5.10 4.36 -1.48
C SER A 166 5.76 3.93 -0.17
N ILE A 167 5.07 4.15 0.96
CA ILE A 167 5.59 3.96 2.31
C ILE A 167 4.92 2.78 3.02
N TYR A 168 4.91 1.61 2.36
CA TYR A 168 4.30 0.38 2.90
C TYR A 168 4.87 -0.04 4.26
N ASN A 169 4.29 -1.07 4.86
CA ASN A 169 4.68 -1.56 6.20
C ASN A 169 6.17 -1.81 6.35
N ALA A 170 6.86 -2.26 5.31
CA ALA A 170 8.28 -2.55 5.34
C ALA A 170 9.18 -1.30 5.28
N MET A 171 8.65 -0.14 4.83
CA MET A 171 9.39 1.11 4.82
C MET A 171 9.63 1.59 6.24
N PRO A 172 10.88 1.73 6.68
CA PRO A 172 11.19 2.28 8.01
C PRO A 172 10.87 3.77 8.08
N THR A 173 10.72 4.30 9.30
CA THR A 173 10.44 5.73 9.51
C THR A 173 11.56 6.61 8.97
N GLU A 174 12.81 6.15 9.09
CA GLU A 174 14.02 6.81 8.60
C GLU A 174 13.99 7.06 7.08
N GLY A 175 13.33 6.17 6.31
CA GLY A 175 13.14 6.39 4.88
C GLY A 175 12.18 7.56 4.58
N VAL A 176 11.17 7.73 5.42
CA VAL A 176 10.27 8.91 5.33
C VAL A 176 11.00 10.17 5.78
N ASP A 177 11.78 10.10 6.86
CA ASP A 177 12.57 11.23 7.36
C ASP A 177 13.58 11.71 6.30
N ALA A 178 14.24 10.78 5.58
CA ALA A 178 15.14 11.11 4.48
C ALA A 178 14.42 11.84 3.34
N LEU A 179 13.20 11.39 2.97
CA LEU A 179 12.42 12.06 1.95
C LEU A 179 12.01 13.47 2.38
N VAL A 180 11.49 13.63 3.60
CA VAL A 180 11.08 14.94 4.13
C VAL A 180 12.26 15.91 4.19
N LYS A 181 13.43 15.45 4.63
CA LYS A 181 14.66 16.25 4.62
C LYS A 181 15.03 16.69 3.21
N PHE A 182 15.05 15.76 2.25
CA PHE A 182 15.34 16.08 0.86
C PHE A 182 14.35 17.09 0.28
N MET A 183 13.06 16.93 0.56
CA MET A 183 12.03 17.86 0.10
C MET A 183 12.30 19.29 0.61
N ALA A 184 12.64 19.46 1.88
CA ALA A 184 12.96 20.76 2.45
C ALA A 184 14.23 21.40 1.83
N GLU A 185 15.26 20.58 1.55
CA GLU A 185 16.49 21.03 0.90
C GLU A 185 16.24 21.43 -0.57
N PHE A 186 15.43 20.65 -1.28
CA PHE A 186 15.08 20.93 -2.68
C PHE A 186 14.23 22.21 -2.81
N GLU A 187 13.21 22.37 -1.96
CA GLU A 187 12.40 23.58 -1.89
C GLU A 187 13.29 24.82 -1.66
N LYS A 188 14.16 24.82 -0.65
CA LYS A 188 15.07 25.93 -0.36
C LYS A 188 15.99 26.31 -1.53
N ALA A 189 16.33 25.33 -2.39
CA ALA A 189 17.20 25.57 -3.53
C ALA A 189 16.48 26.03 -4.81
N ASN A 190 15.14 25.89 -4.86
CA ASN A 190 14.35 26.10 -6.09
C ASN A 190 13.10 26.97 -5.91
N ALA A 191 12.80 27.43 -4.68
CA ALA A 191 11.72 28.39 -4.38
C ALA A 191 12.12 29.84 -4.65
#